data_a06eb7ca7385ecef8a1f74c7dd0165af
#
_entry.id   a06eb7ca7385ecef8a1f74c7dd0165af
#
_cell.length_a   1.000
_cell.length_b   1.000
_cell.length_c   1.000
_cell.angle_alpha   90.00
_cell.angle_beta   90.00
_cell.angle_gamma   90.00
#
_symmetry.space_group_name_H-M   'P 1'
#
loop_
_entity.id
_entity.type
_entity.pdbx_description
1 polymer ?
#
loop_
_entity_poly.entity_id
_entity_poly.type
_entity_poly.pdbx_seq_one_letter_code
_entity_poly.pdbx_strand_id
1 'polypeptide(L)'
;MAALGLLASACALHPAIWLAREGTLPAGGAFAYGAADTEPVPEEALVTARLREHGFTPGASPAYLVQVSHSTRGAKAGLFLPDVPPGTDGKRAWLMPPAGGSTRRLDSFAVSFTDTASGREVYRISGTERYRPARAGASPSRLAEAVLAQLPAR
;
A
#
# COMPACT_ATOMS: atom_id res chain seq x y z
N MET A 1 -46.91 22.38 -16.71
CA MET A 1 -45.51 22.65 -17.03
C MET A 1 -44.65 21.86 -16.07
N ALA A 2 -44.10 20.75 -16.52
CA ALA A 2 -43.26 19.89 -15.67
C ALA A 2 -41.79 20.17 -16.00
N ALA A 3 -41.02 20.64 -15.02
CA ALA A 3 -39.58 20.89 -15.15
C ALA A 3 -38.84 19.58 -14.88
N LEU A 4 -38.27 18.99 -15.94
CA LEU A 4 -37.33 17.87 -15.82
C LEU A 4 -35.99 18.42 -15.35
N GLY A 5 -35.64 18.14 -14.08
CA GLY A 5 -34.30 18.36 -13.54
C GLY A 5 -33.34 17.28 -14.05
N LEU A 6 -32.42 17.66 -14.94
CA LEU A 6 -31.27 16.81 -15.30
C LEU A 6 -30.30 16.71 -14.11
N LEU A 7 -30.29 15.59 -13.41
CA LEU A 7 -29.23 15.21 -12.47
C LEU A 7 -28.01 14.79 -13.29
N ALA A 8 -27.08 15.71 -13.52
CA ALA A 8 -25.76 15.39 -14.03
C ALA A 8 -24.96 14.67 -12.93
N SER A 9 -24.98 13.34 -12.94
CA SER A 9 -24.07 12.52 -12.13
C SER A 9 -22.65 12.75 -12.66
N ALA A 10 -21.91 13.63 -12.00
CA ALA A 10 -20.48 13.76 -12.19
C ALA A 10 -19.83 12.47 -11.68
N CYS A 11 -19.61 11.51 -12.56
CA CYS A 11 -18.73 10.37 -12.29
C CYS A 11 -17.32 10.92 -12.10
N ALA A 12 -16.97 11.29 -10.88
CA ALA A 12 -15.61 11.51 -10.49
C ALA A 12 -14.89 10.17 -10.62
N LEU A 13 -14.14 9.98 -11.70
CA LEU A 13 -13.24 8.85 -11.89
C LEU A 13 -12.15 8.92 -10.82
N HIS A 14 -12.43 8.41 -9.64
CA HIS A 14 -11.41 8.17 -8.63
C HIS A 14 -10.46 7.11 -9.19
N PRO A 15 -9.15 7.31 -9.07
CA PRO A 15 -8.22 6.26 -9.45
C PRO A 15 -8.55 4.99 -8.67
N ALA A 16 -8.60 3.87 -9.37
CA ALA A 16 -8.89 2.60 -8.75
C ALA A 16 -7.76 2.25 -7.78
N ILE A 17 -8.13 1.97 -6.53
CA ILE A 17 -7.23 1.41 -5.52
C ILE A 17 -7.43 -0.11 -5.54
N TRP A 18 -6.34 -0.84 -5.77
CA TRP A 18 -6.32 -2.30 -5.64
C TRP A 18 -5.92 -2.64 -4.21
N LEU A 19 -6.79 -3.35 -3.53
CA LEU A 19 -6.60 -3.77 -2.15
C LEU A 19 -6.33 -5.27 -2.08
N ALA A 20 -5.40 -5.67 -1.23
CA ALA A 20 -5.12 -7.06 -0.91
C ALA A 20 -5.04 -7.23 0.60
N ARG A 21 -5.52 -8.40 1.08
CA ARG A 21 -5.52 -8.75 2.48
C ARG A 21 -5.18 -10.24 2.62
N GLU A 22 -4.27 -10.54 3.53
CA GLU A 22 -3.78 -11.88 3.81
C GLU A 22 -3.77 -12.13 5.31
N GLY A 23 -4.10 -13.34 5.71
CA GLY A 23 -4.14 -13.74 7.12
C GLY A 23 -5.35 -13.24 7.89
N THR A 24 -5.26 -13.28 9.20
CA THR A 24 -6.32 -12.87 10.13
C THR A 24 -5.79 -11.81 11.08
N LEU A 25 -6.45 -10.66 11.13
CA LEU A 25 -6.08 -9.60 12.07
C LEU A 25 -6.30 -10.11 13.50
N PRO A 26 -5.29 -10.06 14.37
CA PRO A 26 -5.47 -10.41 15.78
C PRO A 26 -6.51 -9.51 16.46
N ALA A 27 -7.14 -10.01 17.52
CA ALA A 27 -8.21 -9.29 18.23
C ALA A 27 -7.73 -8.04 19.01
N GLY A 28 -6.41 -7.80 19.04
CA GLY A 28 -5.75 -6.69 19.75
C GLY A 28 -4.49 -7.18 20.44
N GLY A 29 -3.85 -6.31 21.20
CA GLY A 29 -2.65 -6.64 21.97
C GLY A 29 -1.58 -5.54 21.92
N ALA A 30 -0.48 -5.77 22.64
CA ALA A 30 0.65 -4.85 22.61
C ALA A 30 1.40 -4.97 21.28
N PHE A 31 1.76 -3.82 20.69
CA PHE A 31 2.57 -3.80 19.48
C PHE A 31 3.74 -2.82 19.60
N ALA A 32 4.76 -3.06 18.80
CA ALA A 32 5.81 -2.08 18.52
C ALA A 32 6.04 -2.04 17.00
N TYR A 33 6.55 -0.93 16.51
CA TYR A 33 7.03 -0.89 15.14
C TYR A 33 8.33 -1.69 15.05
N GLY A 34 8.39 -2.55 14.03
CA GLY A 34 9.64 -3.22 13.70
C GLY A 34 10.68 -2.15 13.38
N ALA A 35 11.87 -2.27 13.95
CA ALA A 35 12.97 -1.39 13.60
C ALA A 35 13.25 -1.56 12.11
N ALA A 36 12.72 -0.66 11.31
CA ALA A 36 13.23 -0.47 9.97
C ALA A 36 14.51 0.36 10.13
N ASP A 37 15.60 -0.06 9.47
CA ASP A 37 16.80 0.77 9.28
C ASP A 37 16.47 2.04 8.45
N THR A 38 15.22 2.41 8.38
CA THR A 38 14.63 3.46 7.54
C THR A 38 13.96 4.49 8.43
N GLU A 39 14.03 5.75 8.04
CA GLU A 39 13.28 6.84 8.68
C GLU A 39 11.81 6.46 8.92
N PRO A 40 11.22 6.89 10.05
CA PRO A 40 9.81 6.63 10.33
C PRO A 40 8.93 7.07 9.18
N VAL A 41 8.02 6.20 8.75
CA VAL A 41 7.08 6.52 7.68
C VAL A 41 6.07 7.55 8.21
N PRO A 42 5.82 8.65 7.49
CA PRO A 42 4.89 9.70 7.96
C PRO A 42 3.50 9.17 8.37
N GLU A 43 3.08 8.06 7.78
CA GLU A 43 1.79 7.42 8.03
C GLU A 43 1.72 6.61 9.34
N GLU A 44 2.83 6.41 10.07
CA GLU A 44 2.83 5.64 11.33
C GLU A 44 1.88 6.22 12.38
N ALA A 45 1.76 7.54 12.44
CA ALA A 45 0.81 8.19 13.35
C ALA A 45 -0.65 7.82 13.02
N LEU A 46 -1.00 7.78 11.74
CA LEU A 46 -2.32 7.37 11.26
C LEU A 46 -2.57 5.89 11.56
N VAL A 47 -1.57 5.03 11.28
CA VAL A 47 -1.63 3.60 11.61
C VAL A 47 -1.83 3.40 13.10
N THR A 48 -1.05 4.09 13.95
CA THR A 48 -1.20 4.02 15.42
C THR A 48 -2.61 4.38 15.86
N ALA A 49 -3.18 5.47 15.33
CA ALA A 49 -4.54 5.88 15.67
C ALA A 49 -5.56 4.79 15.33
N ARG A 50 -5.49 4.24 14.12
CA ARG A 50 -6.36 3.16 13.68
C ARG A 50 -6.19 1.87 14.46
N LEU A 51 -4.96 1.48 14.77
CA LEU A 51 -4.69 0.29 15.57
C LEU A 51 -5.27 0.40 16.98
N ARG A 52 -5.24 1.58 17.58
CA ARG A 52 -5.87 1.81 18.89
C ARG A 52 -7.39 1.59 18.84
N GLU A 53 -8.07 2.02 17.78
CA GLU A 53 -9.49 1.76 17.58
C GLU A 53 -9.79 0.24 17.49
N HIS A 54 -8.81 -0.54 17.03
CA HIS A 54 -8.87 -2.01 16.96
C HIS A 54 -8.31 -2.71 18.20
N GLY A 55 -8.05 -1.98 19.30
CA GLY A 55 -7.63 -2.56 20.58
C GLY A 55 -6.16 -2.93 20.67
N PHE A 56 -5.35 -2.41 19.79
CA PHE A 56 -3.91 -2.51 19.91
C PHE A 56 -3.35 -1.34 20.70
N THR A 57 -2.31 -1.58 21.49
CA THR A 57 -1.63 -0.55 22.29
C THR A 57 -0.13 -0.61 22.06
N PRO A 58 0.55 0.52 21.84
CA PRO A 58 2.00 0.54 21.82
C PRO A 58 2.57 0.04 23.16
N GLY A 59 3.60 -0.79 23.12
CA GLY A 59 4.19 -1.36 24.33
C GLY A 59 5.62 -1.82 24.16
N ALA A 60 6.38 -1.82 25.28
CA ALA A 60 7.78 -2.22 25.30
C ALA A 60 7.96 -3.75 25.18
N SER A 61 6.95 -4.53 25.53
CA SER A 61 6.93 -5.99 25.35
C SER A 61 5.81 -6.34 24.35
N PRO A 62 6.06 -6.13 23.05
CA PRO A 62 5.03 -6.29 22.06
C PRO A 62 4.72 -7.76 21.78
N ALA A 63 3.44 -8.09 21.66
CA ALA A 63 3.01 -9.37 21.11
C ALA A 63 3.15 -9.38 19.57
N TYR A 64 3.13 -8.21 18.95
CA TYR A 64 3.21 -8.06 17.49
C TYR A 64 4.21 -6.97 17.10
N LEU A 65 5.04 -7.27 16.10
CA LEU A 65 5.80 -6.26 15.38
C LEU A 65 4.95 -5.79 14.20
N VAL A 66 4.72 -4.50 14.12
CA VAL A 66 4.00 -3.85 13.02
C VAL A 66 5.01 -3.20 12.10
N GLN A 67 4.94 -3.52 10.82
CA GLN A 67 5.74 -2.87 9.79
C GLN A 67 4.82 -2.07 8.88
N VAL A 68 5.18 -0.82 8.67
CA VAL A 68 4.50 0.08 7.73
C VAL A 68 5.45 0.34 6.58
N SER A 69 4.97 0.19 5.37
CA SER A 69 5.75 0.50 4.18
C SER A 69 4.96 1.36 3.22
N HIS A 70 5.62 2.36 2.67
CA HIS A 70 5.11 3.20 1.61
C HIS A 70 6.15 3.31 0.51
N SER A 71 5.74 3.15 -0.73
CA SER A 71 6.64 3.27 -1.88
C SER A 71 5.94 3.88 -3.09
N THR A 72 6.66 4.74 -3.79
CA THR A 72 6.21 5.34 -5.05
C THR A 72 7.18 4.98 -6.15
N ARG A 73 6.70 4.42 -7.24
CA ARG A 73 7.52 4.06 -8.41
C ARG A 73 6.86 4.50 -9.72
N GLY A 74 7.65 4.58 -10.78
CA GLY A 74 7.11 4.76 -12.13
C GLY A 74 6.16 3.61 -12.50
N ALA A 75 5.01 3.92 -13.09
CA ALA A 75 4.04 2.88 -13.48
C ALA A 75 4.53 1.99 -14.65
N LYS A 76 5.62 2.38 -15.32
CA LYS A 76 6.34 1.55 -16.29
C LYS A 76 7.67 1.18 -15.65
N ALA A 77 7.71 0.01 -15.02
CA ALA A 77 8.97 -0.61 -14.63
C ALA A 77 9.49 -1.46 -15.80
N GLY A 78 10.80 -1.48 -16.02
CA GLY A 78 11.41 -2.45 -16.92
C GLY A 78 11.21 -3.87 -16.39
N LEU A 79 11.17 -4.83 -17.27
CA LEU A 79 11.05 -6.25 -16.95
C LEU A 79 12.37 -6.94 -17.21
N PHE A 80 12.88 -7.71 -16.25
CA PHE A 80 13.90 -8.71 -16.48
C PHE A 80 13.22 -9.97 -17.00
N LEU A 81 13.59 -10.41 -18.18
CA LEU A 81 13.22 -11.74 -18.67
C LEU A 81 14.20 -12.76 -18.06
N PRO A 82 13.75 -13.68 -17.20
CA PRO A 82 14.64 -14.64 -16.55
C PRO A 82 15.25 -15.64 -17.53
N ASP A 83 14.60 -15.92 -18.65
CA ASP A 83 15.00 -16.96 -19.60
C ASP A 83 15.42 -16.34 -20.93
N VAL A 84 16.71 -16.01 -21.04
CA VAL A 84 17.34 -15.84 -22.32
C VAL A 84 17.89 -17.22 -22.72
N PRO A 85 17.51 -17.82 -23.87
CA PRO A 85 18.06 -19.08 -24.32
C PRO A 85 19.60 -19.04 -24.32
N PRO A 86 20.29 -20.13 -23.95
CA PRO A 86 21.74 -20.21 -24.04
C PRO A 86 22.18 -20.04 -25.48
N GLY A 87 22.96 -19.01 -25.76
CA GLY A 87 23.45 -18.68 -27.11
C GLY A 87 23.31 -17.23 -27.53
N THR A 88 22.55 -16.43 -26.80
CA THR A 88 22.52 -14.98 -26.94
C THR A 88 23.55 -14.38 -25.97
N ASP A 89 24.51 -13.61 -26.48
CA ASP A 89 25.66 -13.00 -25.80
C ASP A 89 25.43 -12.48 -24.38
N GLY A 90 25.12 -13.31 -23.41
CA GLY A 90 25.13 -13.03 -21.97
C GLY A 90 24.45 -11.74 -21.49
N LYS A 91 23.94 -10.91 -22.37
CA LYS A 91 23.22 -9.70 -22.08
C LYS A 91 21.80 -10.07 -21.70
N ARG A 92 21.56 -10.22 -20.41
CA ARG A 92 20.19 -10.25 -19.88
C ARG A 92 19.44 -9.10 -20.55
N ALA A 93 18.45 -9.44 -21.37
CA ALA A 93 17.67 -8.45 -22.06
C ALA A 93 16.84 -7.66 -21.02
N TRP A 94 17.41 -6.57 -20.57
CA TRP A 94 16.64 -5.54 -19.89
C TRP A 94 15.74 -4.89 -20.94
N LEU A 95 14.46 -5.22 -20.91
CA LEU A 95 13.48 -4.49 -21.68
C LEU A 95 13.28 -3.14 -21.02
N MET A 96 13.98 -2.12 -21.52
CA MET A 96 13.71 -0.75 -21.14
C MET A 96 12.25 -0.42 -21.42
N PRO A 97 11.57 0.29 -20.52
CA PRO A 97 10.27 0.84 -20.83
C PRO A 97 10.39 1.68 -22.10
N PRO A 98 9.43 1.60 -23.03
CA PRO A 98 9.46 2.38 -24.27
C PRO A 98 9.71 3.85 -23.96
N ALA A 99 10.64 4.47 -24.69
CA ALA A 99 10.93 5.89 -24.61
C ALA A 99 9.63 6.69 -24.79
N GLY A 100 9.34 7.60 -23.89
CA GLY A 100 8.04 8.25 -23.76
C GLY A 100 7.49 7.93 -22.38
N GLY A 101 8.13 8.50 -21.36
CA GLY A 101 7.87 8.22 -19.96
C GLY A 101 6.39 8.34 -19.63
N SER A 102 5.81 7.27 -19.07
CA SER A 102 4.50 7.38 -18.44
C SER A 102 4.61 8.40 -17.32
N THR A 103 3.85 9.48 -17.42
CA THR A 103 3.65 10.41 -16.31
C THR A 103 2.86 9.77 -15.14
N ARG A 104 2.48 8.49 -15.28
CA ARG A 104 1.77 7.74 -14.25
C ARG A 104 2.76 7.16 -13.26
N ARG A 105 2.38 7.21 -11.99
CA ARG A 105 3.07 6.57 -10.89
C ARG A 105 2.20 5.50 -10.25
N LEU A 106 2.84 4.53 -9.66
CA LEU A 106 2.25 3.52 -8.78
C LEU A 106 2.66 3.88 -7.36
N ASP A 107 1.66 4.06 -6.52
CA ASP A 107 1.82 4.27 -5.09
C ASP A 107 1.36 3.01 -4.38
N SER A 108 2.13 2.52 -3.42
CA SER A 108 1.84 1.30 -2.69
C SER A 108 2.05 1.54 -1.21
N PHE A 109 1.05 1.16 -0.42
CA PHE A 109 1.07 1.24 1.03
C PHE A 109 0.72 -0.13 1.60
N ALA A 110 1.44 -0.57 2.63
CA ALA A 110 1.15 -1.83 3.30
C ALA A 110 1.43 -1.75 4.80
N VAL A 111 0.63 -2.51 5.55
CA VAL A 111 0.83 -2.76 6.98
C VAL A 111 0.83 -4.25 7.20
N SER A 112 1.86 -4.76 7.85
CA SER A 112 1.95 -6.18 8.22
C SER A 112 2.18 -6.35 9.72
N PHE A 113 1.72 -7.50 10.24
CA PHE A 113 1.82 -7.90 11.64
C PHE A 113 2.59 -9.20 11.73
N THR A 114 3.67 -9.18 12.46
CA THR A 114 4.47 -10.37 12.78
C THR A 114 4.29 -10.70 14.25
N ASP A 115 3.84 -11.90 14.54
CA ASP A 115 3.77 -12.42 15.91
C ASP A 115 5.17 -12.61 16.47
N THR A 116 5.47 -12.00 17.62
CA THR A 116 6.82 -11.98 18.18
C THR A 116 7.24 -13.34 18.75
N ALA A 117 6.30 -14.16 19.17
CA ALA A 117 6.60 -15.47 19.74
C ALA A 117 6.99 -16.49 18.67
N SER A 118 6.33 -16.45 17.53
CA SER A 118 6.56 -17.38 16.42
C SER A 118 7.46 -16.83 15.32
N GLY A 119 7.65 -15.51 15.26
CA GLY A 119 8.34 -14.82 14.17
C GLY A 119 7.62 -14.87 12.83
N ARG A 120 6.34 -15.25 12.81
CA ARG A 120 5.55 -15.40 11.57
C ARG A 120 4.67 -14.19 11.32
N GLU A 121 4.57 -13.78 10.06
CA GLU A 121 3.56 -12.83 9.64
C GLU A 121 2.17 -13.47 9.79
N VAL A 122 1.29 -12.82 10.55
CA VAL A 122 -0.07 -13.30 10.85
C VAL A 122 -1.14 -12.53 10.10
N TYR A 123 -0.83 -11.31 9.69
CA TYR A 123 -1.74 -10.47 8.94
C TYR A 123 -0.98 -9.46 8.09
N ARG A 124 -1.49 -9.22 6.88
CA ARG A 124 -1.05 -8.14 6.00
C ARG A 124 -2.24 -7.51 5.32
N ILE A 125 -2.22 -6.19 5.22
CA ILE A 125 -3.13 -5.43 4.36
C ILE A 125 -2.31 -4.47 3.51
N SER A 126 -2.66 -4.39 2.25
CA SER A 126 -1.96 -3.50 1.31
C SER A 126 -2.92 -2.89 0.30
N GLY A 127 -2.50 -1.75 -0.23
CA GLY A 127 -3.17 -1.09 -1.32
C GLY A 127 -2.19 -0.55 -2.34
N THR A 128 -2.62 -0.52 -3.59
CA THR A 128 -1.86 0.07 -4.68
C THR A 128 -2.76 0.97 -5.50
N GLU A 129 -2.29 2.16 -5.82
CA GLU A 129 -2.98 3.15 -6.61
C GLU A 129 -2.12 3.57 -7.80
N ARG A 130 -2.75 3.72 -8.97
CA ARG A 130 -2.11 4.33 -10.14
C ARG A 130 -2.62 5.75 -10.32
N TYR A 131 -1.73 6.72 -10.31
CA TYR A 131 -2.08 8.13 -10.44
C TYR A 131 -1.16 8.90 -11.39
N ARG A 132 -1.58 10.12 -11.74
CA ARG A 132 -0.78 11.10 -12.46
C ARG A 132 -0.40 12.23 -11.49
N PRO A 133 0.89 12.55 -11.29
CA PRO A 133 1.32 13.59 -10.35
C PRO A 133 0.72 14.97 -10.60
N ALA A 134 0.42 15.29 -11.86
CA ALA A 134 -0.18 16.57 -12.24
C ALA A 134 -1.66 16.74 -11.82
N ARG A 135 -2.31 15.69 -11.33
CA ARG A 135 -3.65 15.78 -10.72
C ARG A 135 -3.47 15.86 -9.21
N ALA A 136 -3.50 17.08 -8.69
CA ALA A 136 -3.52 17.36 -7.26
C ALA A 136 -4.65 16.57 -6.58
N GLY A 137 -4.34 15.86 -5.52
CA GLY A 137 -5.30 15.05 -4.74
C GLY A 137 -4.83 13.62 -4.43
N ALA A 138 -3.77 13.14 -5.10
CA ALA A 138 -3.09 11.92 -4.68
C ALA A 138 -2.14 12.27 -3.53
N SER A 139 -2.64 12.22 -2.31
CA SER A 139 -1.82 12.31 -1.10
C SER A 139 -1.47 10.89 -0.66
N PRO A 140 -0.22 10.64 -0.24
CA PRO A 140 0.14 9.37 0.42
C PRO A 140 -0.84 8.98 1.52
N SER A 141 -1.29 9.93 2.30
CA SER A 141 -2.27 9.76 3.36
C SER A 141 -3.60 9.17 2.86
N ARG A 142 -4.06 9.54 1.66
CA ARG A 142 -5.31 9.03 1.09
C ARG A 142 -5.27 7.52 0.83
N LEU A 143 -4.15 7.02 0.30
CA LEU A 143 -3.98 5.58 0.08
C LEU A 143 -3.93 4.84 1.41
N ALA A 144 -3.18 5.38 2.38
CA ALA A 144 -3.10 4.82 3.73
C ALA A 144 -4.48 4.79 4.41
N GLU A 145 -5.26 5.88 4.34
CA GLU A 145 -6.62 5.93 4.86
C GLU A 145 -7.52 4.88 4.22
N ALA A 146 -7.48 4.74 2.89
CA ALA A 146 -8.29 3.78 2.16
C ALA A 146 -7.94 2.32 2.53
N VAL A 147 -6.65 2.02 2.73
CA VAL A 147 -6.19 0.70 3.18
C VAL A 147 -6.62 0.45 4.61
N LEU A 148 -6.41 1.39 5.52
CA LEU A 148 -6.74 1.25 6.93
C LEU A 148 -8.26 1.19 7.19
N ALA A 149 -9.07 1.81 6.34
CA ALA A 149 -10.52 1.69 6.39
C ALA A 149 -11.03 0.28 6.09
N GLN A 150 -10.19 -0.59 5.54
CA GLN A 150 -10.52 -2.00 5.27
C GLN A 150 -10.12 -2.95 6.40
N LEU A 151 -9.55 -2.44 7.49
CA LEU A 151 -9.37 -3.27 8.68
C LEU A 151 -10.73 -3.81 9.13
N PRO A 152 -10.83 -5.13 9.45
CA PRO A 152 -12.10 -5.73 9.81
C PRO A 152 -12.70 -5.03 11.04
N ALA A 153 -14.00 -4.72 10.98
CA ALA A 153 -14.71 -4.23 12.15
C ALA A 153 -14.63 -5.25 13.30
N ARG A 154 -14.62 -4.76 14.51
CA ARG A 154 -14.71 -5.60 15.71
C ARG A 154 -16.11 -6.16 15.88
#